data_8b10dcced67daf785414cbe6aad0d4dd
#
_entry.id   8b10dcced67daf785414cbe6aad0d4dd
#
_cell.length_a   1.000
_cell.length_b   1.000
_cell.length_c   1.000
_cell.angle_alpha   90.00
_cell.angle_beta   90.00
_cell.angle_gamma   90.00
#
_symmetry.space_group_name_H-M   'P 1'
#
loop_
_entity.id
_entity.type
_entity.pdbx_description
1 polymer ?
#
loop_
_entity_poly.entity_id
_entity_poly.type
_entity_poly.pdbx_seq_one_letter_code
_entity_poly.pdbx_strand_id
1 'polypeptide(L)'
;MLVTVNPKTKQVLMTSIPRDYYVQLPGVSGESYDKLTHAGLYGAQCSMDTLSQLFGVDVDYYAKVNFTTLRDMVNALGGVDLDSRYEFTTISGEYFVQGMNYDVDGSSALAFARERYNLPNGDNDRVLNQQIVMKAILNKCMSPAILTGYMGIMESLSDSFETSLSQQQISSLVRMQLDSGAGWDILSSAVVGSGSESTCYSSGDNMLYVMIPDENSVQTAAGFMNQIKSGEVISQEEISGALAN
;
A
#
# COMPACT_ATOMS: atom_id res chain seq x y z
N MET A 1 1.57 -2.44 3.11
CA MET A 1 1.26 -1.01 2.99
C MET A 1 0.17 -0.67 3.98
N LEU A 2 0.31 0.41 4.74
CA LEU A 2 -0.73 0.96 5.62
C LEU A 2 -1.28 2.24 4.96
N VAL A 3 -2.62 2.38 4.95
CA VAL A 3 -3.28 3.52 4.31
C VAL A 3 -4.09 4.27 5.35
N THR A 4 -3.75 5.53 5.59
CA THR A 4 -4.48 6.41 6.50
C THR A 4 -5.33 7.37 5.68
N VAL A 5 -6.63 7.44 5.98
CA VAL A 5 -7.62 8.21 5.20
C VAL A 5 -8.35 9.17 6.10
N ASN A 6 -8.37 10.45 5.73
CA ASN A 6 -9.27 11.43 6.36
C ASN A 6 -10.27 11.97 5.32
N PRO A 7 -11.54 11.56 5.39
CA PRO A 7 -12.55 11.99 4.42
C PRO A 7 -12.90 13.49 4.51
N LYS A 8 -12.65 14.13 5.65
CA LYS A 8 -12.95 15.57 5.84
C LYS A 8 -11.93 16.46 5.15
N THR A 9 -10.64 16.11 5.30
CA THR A 9 -9.53 16.83 4.66
C THR A 9 -9.25 16.35 3.23
N LYS A 10 -9.85 15.24 2.81
CA LYS A 10 -9.60 14.58 1.53
C LYS A 10 -8.12 14.18 1.34
N GLN A 11 -7.47 13.78 2.41
CA GLN A 11 -6.10 13.27 2.36
C GLN A 11 -6.04 11.77 2.57
N VAL A 12 -5.15 11.14 1.81
CA VAL A 12 -4.77 9.74 1.93
C VAL A 12 -3.25 9.68 2.06
N LEU A 13 -2.75 9.04 3.12
CA LEU A 13 -1.33 8.72 3.26
C LEU A 13 -1.12 7.21 3.05
N MET A 14 -0.32 6.86 2.06
CA MET A 14 0.12 5.49 1.81
C MET A 14 1.53 5.31 2.39
N THR A 15 1.66 4.47 3.41
CA THR A 15 2.95 4.14 4.04
C THR A 15 3.38 2.74 3.63
N SER A 16 4.46 2.62 2.88
CA SER A 16 5.09 1.34 2.55
C SER A 16 5.90 0.81 3.72
N ILE A 17 5.75 -0.47 4.01
CA ILE A 17 6.41 -1.13 5.15
C ILE A 17 7.15 -2.35 4.59
N PRO A 18 8.46 -2.50 4.88
CA PRO A 18 9.21 -3.66 4.47
C PRO A 18 8.59 -4.96 4.99
N ARG A 19 8.37 -5.91 4.10
CA ARG A 19 7.75 -7.19 4.44
C ARG A 19 8.59 -8.04 5.40
N ASP A 20 9.89 -7.81 5.41
CA ASP A 20 10.86 -8.55 6.22
C ASP A 20 11.15 -7.88 7.57
N TYR A 21 10.37 -6.86 7.98
CA TYR A 21 10.46 -6.26 9.29
C TYR A 21 10.37 -7.31 10.39
N TYR A 22 11.34 -7.28 11.32
CA TYR A 22 11.47 -8.20 12.44
C TYR A 22 10.66 -7.66 13.62
N VAL A 23 9.48 -8.22 13.82
CA VAL A 23 8.44 -7.70 14.73
C VAL A 23 7.83 -8.83 15.56
N GLN A 24 7.23 -8.50 16.70
CA GLN A 24 6.38 -9.44 17.42
C GLN A 24 5.02 -9.56 16.71
N LEU A 25 4.48 -10.79 16.71
CA LEU A 25 3.15 -11.07 16.19
C LEU A 25 2.18 -11.25 17.36
N PRO A 26 1.34 -10.24 17.69
CA PRO A 26 0.45 -10.28 18.84
C PRO A 26 -0.45 -11.52 18.84
N GLY A 27 -0.55 -12.18 20.00
CA GLY A 27 -1.35 -13.39 20.15
C GLY A 27 -0.79 -14.65 19.46
N VAL A 28 0.37 -14.55 18.79
CA VAL A 28 0.98 -15.66 18.04
C VAL A 28 2.38 -15.98 18.55
N SER A 29 3.33 -15.04 18.46
CA SER A 29 4.75 -15.31 18.69
C SER A 29 5.19 -15.15 20.14
N GLY A 30 4.32 -14.70 21.03
CA GLY A 30 4.67 -14.41 22.43
C GLY A 30 5.76 -13.33 22.50
N GLU A 31 6.85 -13.63 23.20
CA GLU A 31 8.02 -12.74 23.29
C GLU A 31 8.97 -12.86 22.08
N SER A 32 8.75 -13.85 21.22
CA SER A 32 9.59 -14.05 20.03
C SER A 32 9.22 -13.10 18.92
N TYR A 33 10.15 -12.90 17.98
CA TYR A 33 9.96 -12.07 16.80
C TYR A 33 9.83 -12.94 15.56
N ASP A 34 9.19 -12.36 14.53
CA ASP A 34 9.05 -12.98 13.22
C ASP A 34 9.06 -11.89 12.13
N LYS A 35 9.07 -12.29 10.86
CA LYS A 35 8.88 -11.34 9.77
C LYS A 35 7.43 -10.85 9.72
N LEU A 36 7.24 -9.56 9.48
CA LEU A 36 5.91 -8.97 9.27
C LEU A 36 5.09 -9.71 8.21
N THR A 37 5.74 -10.20 7.15
CA THR A 37 5.05 -10.97 6.09
C THR A 37 4.43 -12.27 6.61
N HIS A 38 4.97 -12.85 7.70
CA HIS A 38 4.45 -14.08 8.28
C HIS A 38 3.17 -13.85 9.09
N ALA A 39 2.90 -12.61 9.55
CA ALA A 39 1.62 -12.29 10.20
C ALA A 39 0.41 -12.67 9.33
N GLY A 40 0.54 -12.55 8.00
CA GLY A 40 -0.49 -12.95 7.05
C GLY A 40 -0.83 -14.45 7.04
N LEU A 41 0.08 -15.32 7.51
CA LEU A 41 -0.17 -16.77 7.64
C LEU A 41 -1.18 -17.06 8.76
N TYR A 42 -1.27 -16.16 9.75
CA TYR A 42 -2.17 -16.24 10.89
C TYR A 42 -3.45 -15.40 10.70
N GLY A 43 -3.65 -14.88 9.50
CA GLY A 43 -4.84 -14.13 9.10
C GLY A 43 -4.66 -12.62 9.04
N ALA A 44 -5.66 -11.94 8.48
CA ALA A 44 -5.62 -10.48 8.31
C ALA A 44 -5.61 -9.76 9.66
N GLN A 45 -6.32 -10.28 10.67
CA GLN A 45 -6.35 -9.68 12.01
C GLN A 45 -4.95 -9.65 12.65
N CYS A 46 -4.17 -10.72 12.57
CA CYS A 46 -2.81 -10.74 13.08
C CYS A 46 -1.95 -9.67 12.39
N SER A 47 -2.10 -9.47 11.08
CA SER A 47 -1.40 -8.40 10.36
C SER A 47 -1.81 -7.01 10.82
N MET A 48 -3.12 -6.78 11.07
CA MET A 48 -3.64 -5.51 11.59
C MET A 48 -3.10 -5.23 12.99
N ASP A 49 -3.17 -6.21 13.89
CA ASP A 49 -2.70 -6.09 15.27
C ASP A 49 -1.18 -5.82 15.33
N THR A 50 -0.42 -6.50 14.45
CA THR A 50 1.02 -6.30 14.33
C THR A 50 1.36 -4.87 13.89
N LEU A 51 0.63 -4.34 12.91
CA LEU A 51 0.83 -2.96 12.44
C LEU A 51 0.35 -1.94 13.47
N SER A 52 -0.76 -2.22 14.16
CA SER A 52 -1.26 -1.37 15.26
C SER A 52 -0.22 -1.27 16.37
N GLN A 53 0.39 -2.38 16.76
CA GLN A 53 1.46 -2.41 17.77
C GLN A 53 2.72 -1.67 17.30
N LEU A 54 3.14 -1.87 16.04
CA LEU A 54 4.35 -1.27 15.48
C LEU A 54 4.27 0.26 15.43
N PHE A 55 3.13 0.81 14.99
CA PHE A 55 2.95 2.25 14.80
C PHE A 55 2.24 2.95 15.95
N GLY A 56 1.68 2.23 16.92
CA GLY A 56 0.87 2.80 17.99
C GLY A 56 -0.42 3.48 17.48
N VAL A 57 -0.98 2.98 16.37
CA VAL A 57 -2.21 3.48 15.75
C VAL A 57 -3.21 2.35 15.56
N ASP A 58 -4.49 2.62 15.68
CA ASP A 58 -5.52 1.62 15.37
C ASP A 58 -5.59 1.39 13.85
N VAL A 59 -5.60 0.12 13.45
CA VAL A 59 -5.87 -0.31 12.08
C VAL A 59 -7.27 -0.89 12.03
N ASP A 60 -8.20 -0.16 11.42
CA ASP A 60 -9.64 -0.46 11.48
C ASP A 60 -10.11 -1.46 10.44
N TYR A 61 -9.48 -1.45 9.26
CA TYR A 61 -9.90 -2.23 8.10
C TYR A 61 -8.72 -2.83 7.36
N TYR A 62 -9.00 -3.89 6.58
CA TYR A 62 -8.04 -4.43 5.64
C TYR A 62 -8.63 -4.59 4.23
N ALA A 63 -7.75 -4.56 3.25
CA ALA A 63 -8.02 -4.98 1.89
C ALA A 63 -6.85 -5.88 1.44
N LYS A 64 -7.20 -7.10 0.97
CA LYS A 64 -6.22 -8.08 0.52
C LYS A 64 -6.22 -8.12 -1.00
N VAL A 65 -5.06 -7.81 -1.55
CA VAL A 65 -4.84 -7.74 -3.01
C VAL A 65 -3.70 -8.69 -3.37
N ASN A 66 -3.97 -9.64 -4.24
CA ASN A 66 -2.95 -10.48 -4.85
C ASN A 66 -2.67 -10.02 -6.30
N PHE A 67 -1.78 -10.69 -7.00
CA PHE A 67 -1.42 -10.32 -8.38
C PHE A 67 -2.59 -10.41 -9.37
N THR A 68 -3.44 -11.43 -9.21
CA THR A 68 -4.65 -11.58 -10.02
C THR A 68 -5.62 -10.46 -9.74
N THR A 69 -5.87 -10.17 -8.44
CA THR A 69 -6.75 -9.07 -8.02
C THR A 69 -6.28 -7.72 -8.56
N LEU A 70 -4.97 -7.41 -8.49
CA LEU A 70 -4.43 -6.15 -9.01
C LEU A 70 -4.68 -6.02 -10.50
N ARG A 71 -4.36 -7.07 -11.28
CA ARG A 71 -4.59 -7.09 -12.73
C ARG A 71 -6.07 -6.90 -13.06
N ASP A 72 -6.94 -7.65 -12.39
CA ASP A 72 -8.37 -7.64 -12.67
C ASP A 72 -9.02 -6.31 -12.25
N MET A 73 -8.55 -5.72 -11.16
CA MET A 73 -8.97 -4.39 -10.71
C MET A 73 -8.60 -3.31 -11.74
N VAL A 74 -7.37 -3.29 -12.22
CA VAL A 74 -6.95 -2.34 -13.25
C VAL A 74 -7.76 -2.50 -14.53
N ASN A 75 -8.03 -3.75 -14.95
CA ASN A 75 -8.86 -4.02 -16.13
C ASN A 75 -10.32 -3.58 -15.92
N ALA A 76 -10.90 -3.84 -14.73
CA ALA A 76 -12.26 -3.40 -14.39
C ALA A 76 -12.41 -1.87 -14.35
N LEU A 77 -11.32 -1.16 -14.02
CA LEU A 77 -11.25 0.30 -14.07
C LEU A 77 -11.04 0.86 -15.50
N GLY A 78 -10.85 0.00 -16.50
CA GLY A 78 -10.58 0.40 -17.88
C GLY A 78 -9.15 0.93 -18.09
N GLY A 79 -8.18 0.44 -17.31
CA GLY A 79 -6.80 0.91 -17.33
C GLY A 79 -6.51 2.03 -16.34
N VAL A 80 -5.23 2.27 -16.07
CA VAL A 80 -4.73 3.33 -15.17
C VAL A 80 -3.60 4.12 -15.83
N ASP A 81 -3.38 5.35 -15.37
CA ASP A 81 -2.29 6.19 -15.83
C ASP A 81 -1.13 6.11 -14.83
N LEU A 82 0.06 5.72 -15.27
CA LEU A 82 1.24 5.52 -14.45
C LEU A 82 2.29 6.59 -14.73
N ASP A 83 2.71 7.33 -13.71
CA ASP A 83 3.81 8.28 -13.80
C ASP A 83 5.13 7.58 -13.43
N SER A 84 5.82 7.06 -14.44
CA SER A 84 7.05 6.32 -14.25
C SER A 84 8.25 7.24 -13.99
N ARG A 85 9.03 6.91 -12.96
CA ARG A 85 10.25 7.65 -12.61
C ARG A 85 11.38 7.45 -13.60
N TYR A 86 11.37 6.32 -14.32
CA TYR A 86 12.40 5.90 -15.24
C TYR A 86 11.78 5.40 -16.55
N GLU A 87 12.58 5.45 -17.60
CA GLU A 87 12.36 4.69 -18.82
C GLU A 87 12.96 3.30 -18.65
N PHE A 88 12.17 2.24 -18.87
CA PHE A 88 12.65 0.85 -18.77
C PHE A 88 11.75 -0.12 -19.51
N THR A 89 12.29 -1.31 -19.77
CA THR A 89 11.53 -2.47 -20.23
C THR A 89 11.49 -3.50 -19.11
N THR A 90 10.33 -4.06 -18.81
CA THR A 90 10.17 -5.12 -17.79
C THR A 90 10.78 -6.44 -18.27
N ILE A 91 11.00 -7.39 -17.34
CA ILE A 91 11.43 -8.75 -17.71
C ILE A 91 10.44 -9.43 -18.65
N SER A 92 9.15 -9.13 -18.52
CA SER A 92 8.10 -9.69 -19.40
C SER A 92 7.97 -8.99 -20.74
N GLY A 93 8.70 -7.89 -20.97
CA GLY A 93 8.84 -7.23 -22.26
C GLY A 93 7.99 -5.96 -22.44
N GLU A 94 7.23 -5.54 -21.42
CA GLU A 94 6.48 -4.28 -21.45
C GLU A 94 7.43 -3.09 -21.31
N TYR A 95 7.26 -2.09 -22.19
CA TYR A 95 8.06 -0.87 -22.20
C TYR A 95 7.29 0.30 -21.57
N PHE A 96 7.99 1.04 -20.71
CA PHE A 96 7.50 2.25 -20.06
C PHE A 96 8.43 3.42 -20.32
N VAL A 97 7.86 4.57 -20.70
CA VAL A 97 8.60 5.83 -20.81
C VAL A 97 8.75 6.48 -19.44
N GLN A 98 9.78 7.29 -19.26
CA GLN A 98 9.83 8.19 -18.09
C GLN A 98 8.70 9.23 -18.18
N GLY A 99 7.96 9.42 -17.09
CA GLY A 99 6.77 10.26 -17.07
C GLY A 99 5.48 9.46 -17.29
N MET A 100 4.46 10.12 -17.82
CA MET A 100 3.12 9.54 -17.91
C MET A 100 2.99 8.46 -18.99
N ASN A 101 2.52 7.31 -18.58
CA ASN A 101 2.09 6.20 -19.41
C ASN A 101 0.58 6.05 -19.24
N TYR A 102 -0.19 6.29 -20.30
CA TYR A 102 -1.65 6.37 -20.25
C TYR A 102 -2.32 5.04 -20.55
N ASP A 103 -3.51 4.83 -20.00
CA ASP A 103 -4.39 3.67 -20.25
C ASP A 103 -3.67 2.31 -20.11
N VAL A 104 -2.77 2.21 -19.14
CA VAL A 104 -2.00 0.98 -18.87
C VAL A 104 -2.95 -0.11 -18.38
N ASP A 105 -3.00 -1.25 -19.08
CA ASP A 105 -3.84 -2.38 -18.73
C ASP A 105 -3.33 -3.14 -17.48
N GLY A 106 -4.14 -4.08 -16.98
CA GLY A 106 -3.83 -4.80 -15.75
C GLY A 106 -2.58 -5.67 -15.83
N SER A 107 -2.25 -6.23 -17.00
CA SER A 107 -1.07 -7.07 -17.17
C SER A 107 0.19 -6.22 -17.14
N SER A 108 0.18 -5.11 -17.85
CA SER A 108 1.27 -4.14 -17.90
C SER A 108 1.47 -3.43 -16.55
N ALA A 109 0.38 -3.06 -15.86
CA ALA A 109 0.45 -2.48 -14.51
C ALA A 109 1.03 -3.47 -13.48
N LEU A 110 0.69 -4.76 -13.60
CA LEU A 110 1.28 -5.81 -12.78
C LEU A 110 2.78 -6.00 -13.07
N ALA A 111 3.18 -5.99 -14.35
CA ALA A 111 4.57 -6.07 -14.75
C ALA A 111 5.38 -4.88 -14.20
N PHE A 112 4.84 -3.65 -14.30
CA PHE A 112 5.41 -2.44 -13.72
C PHE A 112 5.61 -2.56 -12.20
N ALA A 113 4.60 -3.03 -11.47
CA ALA A 113 4.63 -3.17 -10.01
C ALA A 113 5.62 -4.26 -9.52
N ARG A 114 5.98 -5.21 -10.40
CA ARG A 114 6.86 -6.34 -10.06
C ARG A 114 8.30 -6.15 -10.51
N GLU A 115 8.55 -5.19 -11.42
CA GLU A 115 9.89 -4.97 -11.97
C GLU A 115 10.87 -4.55 -10.86
N ARG A 116 12.07 -5.10 -10.90
CA ARG A 116 13.18 -4.77 -10.00
C ARG A 116 14.56 -4.87 -10.65
N TYR A 117 14.70 -5.74 -11.66
CA TYR A 117 16.01 -6.07 -12.24
C TYR A 117 16.48 -5.00 -13.23
N ASN A 118 15.54 -4.37 -13.93
CA ASN A 118 15.80 -3.32 -14.92
C ASN A 118 15.58 -1.91 -14.33
N LEU A 119 15.58 -1.78 -12.99
CA LEU A 119 15.47 -0.52 -12.27
C LEU A 119 16.79 -0.18 -11.56
N PRO A 120 17.17 1.11 -11.49
CA PRO A 120 18.46 1.55 -10.94
C PRO A 120 18.72 1.09 -9.50
N ASN A 121 17.72 1.13 -8.61
CA ASN A 121 17.84 0.79 -7.19
C ASN A 121 17.12 -0.52 -6.84
N GLY A 122 16.82 -1.36 -7.85
CA GLY A 122 16.30 -2.71 -7.68
C GLY A 122 15.01 -2.75 -6.84
N ASP A 123 15.08 -3.39 -5.68
CA ASP A 123 13.92 -3.62 -4.82
C ASP A 123 13.31 -2.33 -4.26
N ASN A 124 14.10 -1.31 -4.00
CA ASN A 124 13.60 -0.02 -3.52
C ASN A 124 12.72 0.66 -4.58
N ASP A 125 13.13 0.64 -5.84
CA ASP A 125 12.32 1.19 -6.93
C ASP A 125 11.06 0.36 -7.19
N ARG A 126 11.10 -0.97 -6.96
CA ARG A 126 9.89 -1.80 -7.00
C ARG A 126 8.85 -1.34 -5.97
N VAL A 127 9.27 -1.02 -4.74
CA VAL A 127 8.36 -0.50 -3.71
C VAL A 127 7.71 0.81 -4.16
N LEU A 128 8.49 1.70 -4.79
CA LEU A 128 7.98 2.95 -5.35
C LEU A 128 7.02 2.71 -6.52
N ASN A 129 7.33 1.76 -7.40
CA ASN A 129 6.42 1.37 -8.49
C ASN A 129 5.10 0.83 -7.96
N GLN A 130 5.10 0.04 -6.87
CA GLN A 130 3.87 -0.41 -6.22
C GLN A 130 3.05 0.76 -5.68
N GLN A 131 3.68 1.78 -5.11
CA GLN A 131 2.99 3.01 -4.69
C GLN A 131 2.39 3.76 -5.88
N ILE A 132 3.12 3.88 -6.99
CA ILE A 132 2.63 4.53 -8.22
C ILE A 132 1.37 3.83 -8.72
N VAL A 133 1.39 2.50 -8.83
CA VAL A 133 0.23 1.71 -9.28
C VAL A 133 -0.94 1.88 -8.31
N MET A 134 -0.71 1.79 -7.00
CA MET A 134 -1.76 1.97 -6.01
C MET A 134 -2.37 3.38 -6.05
N LYS A 135 -1.53 4.41 -6.17
CA LYS A 135 -1.97 5.80 -6.33
C LYS A 135 -2.83 5.97 -7.59
N ALA A 136 -2.42 5.37 -8.69
CA ALA A 136 -3.17 5.42 -9.95
C ALA A 136 -4.53 4.72 -9.84
N ILE A 137 -4.59 3.56 -9.18
CA ILE A 137 -5.86 2.85 -8.89
C ILE A 137 -6.76 3.73 -8.03
N LEU A 138 -6.26 4.30 -6.94
CA LEU A 138 -7.05 5.16 -6.06
C LEU A 138 -7.57 6.39 -6.81
N ASN A 139 -6.75 7.07 -7.59
CA ASN A 139 -7.17 8.20 -8.41
C ASN A 139 -8.27 7.81 -9.40
N LYS A 140 -8.13 6.68 -10.09
CA LYS A 140 -9.12 6.18 -11.04
C LYS A 140 -10.43 5.83 -10.34
N CYS A 141 -10.38 5.17 -9.16
CA CYS A 141 -11.56 4.85 -8.34
C CYS A 141 -12.34 6.09 -7.90
N MET A 142 -11.67 7.22 -7.72
CA MET A 142 -12.31 8.49 -7.31
C MET A 142 -12.94 9.24 -8.48
N SER A 143 -12.80 8.78 -9.73
CA SER A 143 -13.40 9.45 -10.89
C SER A 143 -14.92 9.27 -10.91
N PRO A 144 -15.70 10.28 -11.31
CA PRO A 144 -17.16 10.20 -11.36
C PRO A 144 -17.70 9.04 -12.21
N ALA A 145 -17.01 8.72 -13.31
CA ALA A 145 -17.39 7.61 -14.19
C ALA A 145 -17.33 6.26 -13.48
N ILE A 146 -16.27 6.01 -12.71
CA ILE A 146 -16.09 4.77 -11.94
C ILE A 146 -17.05 4.73 -10.75
N LEU A 147 -17.22 5.85 -10.04
CA LEU A 147 -18.12 5.93 -8.88
C LEU A 147 -19.58 5.65 -9.24
N THR A 148 -20.03 6.04 -10.40
CA THR A 148 -21.40 5.71 -10.87
C THR A 148 -21.58 4.24 -11.22
N GLY A 149 -20.50 3.54 -11.63
CA GLY A 149 -20.49 2.12 -12.00
C GLY A 149 -19.91 1.18 -10.96
N TYR A 150 -19.56 1.66 -9.74
CA TYR A 150 -18.77 0.90 -8.77
C TYR A 150 -19.36 -0.47 -8.38
N MET A 151 -20.68 -0.62 -8.39
CA MET A 151 -21.35 -1.90 -8.06
C MET A 151 -20.93 -3.01 -9.02
N GLY A 152 -20.91 -2.72 -10.33
CA GLY A 152 -20.48 -3.70 -11.34
C GLY A 152 -18.98 -4.05 -11.21
N ILE A 153 -18.15 -3.08 -10.84
CA ILE A 153 -16.73 -3.30 -10.57
C ILE A 153 -16.57 -4.22 -9.35
N MET A 154 -17.24 -3.93 -8.24
CA MET A 154 -17.19 -4.76 -7.03
C MET A 154 -17.70 -6.18 -7.28
N GLU A 155 -18.74 -6.34 -8.09
CA GLU A 155 -19.25 -7.66 -8.49
C GLU A 155 -18.23 -8.42 -9.33
N SER A 156 -17.56 -7.77 -10.28
CA SER A 156 -16.52 -8.40 -11.12
C SER A 156 -15.28 -8.82 -10.33
N LEU A 157 -15.03 -8.23 -9.17
CA LEU A 157 -13.90 -8.51 -8.29
C LEU A 157 -14.23 -9.43 -7.11
N SER A 158 -15.49 -9.84 -6.96
CA SER A 158 -15.99 -10.56 -5.77
C SER A 158 -15.19 -11.81 -5.41
N ASP A 159 -14.67 -12.53 -6.40
CA ASP A 159 -13.91 -13.77 -6.20
C ASP A 159 -12.42 -13.55 -5.91
N SER A 160 -11.91 -12.34 -6.13
CA SER A 160 -10.47 -12.05 -6.03
C SER A 160 -10.11 -10.95 -5.03
N PHE A 161 -11.08 -10.14 -4.61
CA PHE A 161 -10.89 -9.02 -3.68
C PHE A 161 -11.53 -9.32 -2.32
N GLU A 162 -10.72 -9.31 -1.28
CA GLU A 162 -11.14 -9.53 0.11
C GLU A 162 -10.94 -8.25 0.93
N THR A 163 -11.97 -7.81 1.65
CA THR A 163 -11.90 -6.64 2.54
C THR A 163 -12.82 -6.79 3.75
N SER A 164 -12.47 -6.16 4.85
CA SER A 164 -13.34 -6.03 6.03
C SER A 164 -14.34 -4.88 5.93
N LEU A 165 -14.24 -4.02 4.91
CA LEU A 165 -15.24 -2.97 4.67
C LEU A 165 -16.56 -3.60 4.23
N SER A 166 -17.64 -3.29 4.92
CA SER A 166 -18.98 -3.69 4.51
C SER A 166 -19.42 -2.94 3.25
N GLN A 167 -20.32 -3.54 2.48
CA GLN A 167 -20.91 -2.90 1.30
C GLN A 167 -21.57 -1.54 1.63
N GLN A 168 -22.15 -1.42 2.83
CA GLN A 168 -22.74 -0.17 3.29
C GLN A 168 -21.68 0.92 3.51
N GLN A 169 -20.53 0.57 4.08
CA GLN A 169 -19.41 1.52 4.27
C GLN A 169 -18.84 1.96 2.93
N ILE A 170 -18.61 1.03 2.00
CA ILE A 170 -18.16 1.35 0.64
C ILE A 170 -19.17 2.28 -0.05
N SER A 171 -20.47 1.96 0.01
CA SER A 171 -21.53 2.80 -0.58
C SER A 171 -21.55 4.21 0.02
N SER A 172 -21.30 4.33 1.34
CA SER A 172 -21.27 5.63 2.02
C SER A 172 -20.07 6.47 1.56
N LEU A 173 -18.89 5.86 1.39
CA LEU A 173 -17.70 6.53 0.85
C LEU A 173 -17.91 7.00 -0.59
N VAL A 174 -18.54 6.16 -1.42
CA VAL A 174 -18.88 6.53 -2.82
C VAL A 174 -19.82 7.72 -2.87
N ARG A 175 -20.91 7.70 -2.08
CA ARG A 175 -21.86 8.81 -2.02
C ARG A 175 -21.19 10.10 -1.56
N MET A 176 -20.41 10.03 -0.48
CA MET A 176 -19.66 11.18 0.04
C MET A 176 -18.75 11.79 -1.05
N GLN A 177 -18.10 10.96 -1.86
CA GLN A 177 -17.25 11.43 -2.96
C GLN A 177 -18.04 12.05 -4.09
N LEU A 178 -19.16 11.44 -4.50
CA LEU A 178 -20.06 11.99 -5.52
C LEU A 178 -20.65 13.34 -5.10
N ASP A 179 -21.06 13.46 -3.83
CA ASP A 179 -21.66 14.70 -3.29
C ASP A 179 -20.64 15.85 -3.20
N SER A 180 -19.38 15.52 -2.86
CA SER A 180 -18.34 16.55 -2.70
C SER A 180 -17.69 16.97 -4.00
N GLY A 181 -17.50 16.03 -4.94
CA GLY A 181 -16.76 16.24 -6.20
C GLY A 181 -15.31 16.71 -6.05
N ALA A 182 -14.82 16.84 -4.79
CA ALA A 182 -13.49 17.35 -4.51
C ALA A 182 -12.41 16.28 -4.80
N GLY A 183 -11.26 16.73 -5.31
CA GLY A 183 -10.08 15.85 -5.48
C GLY A 183 -9.53 15.37 -4.14
N TRP A 184 -8.80 14.26 -4.18
CA TRP A 184 -8.06 13.74 -3.04
C TRP A 184 -6.58 14.01 -3.22
N ASP A 185 -5.95 14.38 -2.12
CA ASP A 185 -4.49 14.49 -2.05
C ASP A 185 -3.92 13.15 -1.56
N ILE A 186 -3.25 12.43 -2.46
CA ILE A 186 -2.69 11.11 -2.17
C ILE A 186 -1.20 11.24 -1.97
N LEU A 187 -0.79 11.13 -0.70
CA LEU A 187 0.57 11.25 -0.21
C LEU A 187 1.21 9.87 -0.06
N SER A 188 2.53 9.81 -0.14
CA SER A 188 3.30 8.58 -0.04
C SER A 188 4.43 8.73 0.97
N SER A 189 4.61 7.70 1.79
CA SER A 189 5.75 7.54 2.69
C SER A 189 6.26 6.10 2.65
N ALA A 190 7.47 5.89 3.15
CA ALA A 190 8.02 4.56 3.35
C ALA A 190 8.86 4.55 4.62
N VAL A 191 8.73 3.51 5.43
CA VAL A 191 9.61 3.30 6.57
C VAL A 191 10.80 2.44 6.15
N VAL A 192 11.93 2.66 6.83
CA VAL A 192 13.22 2.01 6.53
C VAL A 192 13.71 1.19 7.71
N GLY A 193 14.76 0.40 7.49
CA GLY A 193 15.38 -0.42 8.53
C GLY A 193 16.73 -0.97 8.08
N SER A 194 17.39 -1.70 8.96
CA SER A 194 18.70 -2.31 8.74
C SER A 194 18.57 -3.81 8.50
N GLY A 195 19.22 -4.32 7.45
CA GLY A 195 19.28 -5.75 7.16
C GLY A 195 20.05 -6.51 8.24
N SER A 196 19.54 -7.68 8.63
CA SER A 196 20.15 -8.58 9.59
C SER A 196 19.79 -10.04 9.27
N GLU A 197 20.36 -11.00 10.00
CA GLU A 197 19.93 -12.39 10.02
C GLU A 197 19.52 -12.77 11.44
N SER A 198 18.39 -13.47 11.58
CA SER A 198 17.90 -13.93 12.88
C SER A 198 17.03 -15.17 12.72
N THR A 199 16.84 -15.91 13.81
CA THR A 199 15.78 -16.92 13.90
C THR A 199 14.43 -16.23 14.01
N CYS A 200 13.42 -16.82 13.39
CA CYS A 200 12.04 -16.34 13.45
C CYS A 200 11.16 -17.37 14.15
N TYR A 201 10.10 -16.91 14.80
CA TYR A 201 9.12 -17.80 15.44
C TYR A 201 8.65 -18.92 14.50
N SER A 202 8.37 -18.58 13.24
CA SER A 202 7.90 -19.53 12.22
C SER A 202 9.02 -20.39 11.62
N SER A 203 10.30 -20.05 11.78
CA SER A 203 11.44 -20.76 11.17
C SER A 203 12.19 -21.70 12.13
N GLY A 204 11.84 -21.68 13.42
CA GLY A 204 12.58 -22.42 14.45
C GLY A 204 14.04 -21.97 14.50
N ASP A 205 14.98 -22.93 14.43
CA ASP A 205 16.41 -22.64 14.51
C ASP A 205 17.04 -22.14 13.19
N ASN A 206 16.26 -22.03 12.12
CA ASN A 206 16.77 -21.55 10.83
C ASN A 206 16.93 -20.04 10.83
N MET A 207 18.15 -19.60 10.50
CA MET A 207 18.45 -18.18 10.29
C MET A 207 17.81 -17.69 8.98
N LEU A 208 17.10 -16.59 9.05
CA LEU A 208 16.49 -15.93 7.89
C LEU A 208 16.97 -14.48 7.82
N TYR A 209 17.09 -13.96 6.61
CA TYR A 209 17.21 -12.51 6.43
C TYR A 209 16.00 -11.81 7.05
N VAL A 210 16.24 -10.80 7.88
CA VAL A 210 15.25 -9.95 8.51
C VAL A 210 15.66 -8.49 8.34
N MET A 211 14.71 -7.58 8.54
CA MET A 211 14.99 -6.15 8.58
C MET A 211 14.59 -5.61 9.95
N ILE A 212 15.58 -5.09 10.70
CA ILE A 212 15.33 -4.44 11.97
C ILE A 212 14.71 -3.06 11.67
N PRO A 213 13.51 -2.76 12.18
CA PRO A 213 12.88 -1.46 11.99
C PRO A 213 13.75 -0.31 12.49
N ASP A 214 13.85 0.77 11.73
CA ASP A 214 14.38 2.03 12.23
C ASP A 214 13.28 2.74 13.03
N GLU A 215 13.49 2.87 14.34
CA GLU A 215 12.49 3.41 15.26
C GLU A 215 12.12 4.86 14.93
N ASN A 216 13.08 5.69 14.49
CA ASN A 216 12.81 7.08 14.13
C ASN A 216 11.93 7.15 12.88
N SER A 217 12.21 6.31 11.88
CA SER A 217 11.40 6.21 10.67
C SER A 217 9.96 5.77 10.98
N VAL A 218 9.80 4.77 11.86
CA VAL A 218 8.47 4.28 12.30
C VAL A 218 7.72 5.37 13.08
N GLN A 219 8.36 6.04 14.03
CA GLN A 219 7.74 7.11 14.83
C GLN A 219 7.37 8.33 13.97
N THR A 220 8.22 8.70 13.02
CA THR A 220 7.94 9.80 12.08
C THR A 220 6.71 9.47 11.22
N ALA A 221 6.63 8.26 10.68
CA ALA A 221 5.47 7.82 9.91
C ALA A 221 4.19 7.76 10.77
N ALA A 222 4.27 7.26 12.00
CA ALA A 222 3.17 7.26 12.95
C ALA A 222 2.68 8.68 13.28
N GLY A 223 3.60 9.63 13.40
CA GLY A 223 3.30 11.07 13.56
C GLY A 223 2.43 11.60 12.42
N PHE A 224 2.82 11.36 11.17
CA PHE A 224 2.01 11.76 10.00
C PHE A 224 0.65 11.07 9.95
N MET A 225 0.56 9.78 10.29
CA MET A 225 -0.72 9.08 10.38
C MET A 225 -1.66 9.76 11.40
N ASN A 226 -1.13 10.13 12.57
CA ASN A 226 -1.91 10.80 13.62
C ASN A 226 -2.32 12.24 13.20
N GLN A 227 -1.45 13.00 12.53
CA GLN A 227 -1.79 14.32 12.00
C GLN A 227 -2.96 14.22 11.00
N ILE A 228 -2.91 13.29 10.05
CA ILE A 228 -4.03 13.06 9.13
C ILE A 228 -5.30 12.62 9.89
N LYS A 229 -5.19 11.68 10.83
CA LYS A 229 -6.35 11.24 11.65
C LYS A 229 -6.97 12.40 12.45
N SER A 230 -6.16 13.33 12.97
CA SER A 230 -6.65 14.51 13.70
C SER A 230 -7.27 15.58 12.79
N GLY A 231 -7.05 15.51 11.48
CA GLY A 231 -7.56 16.47 10.51
C GLY A 231 -6.58 17.59 10.16
N GLU A 232 -5.31 17.44 10.53
CA GLU A 232 -4.24 18.30 10.05
C GLU A 232 -3.97 17.99 8.57
N VAL A 233 -3.75 19.04 7.77
CA VAL A 233 -3.38 18.92 6.36
C VAL A 233 -1.87 18.98 6.26
N ILE A 234 -1.27 17.93 5.71
CA ILE A 234 0.18 17.82 5.50
C ILE A 234 0.50 17.75 4.01
N SER A 235 1.74 18.08 3.66
CA SER A 235 2.22 18.06 2.27
C SER A 235 3.20 16.91 2.02
N GLN A 236 3.39 16.55 0.74
CA GLN A 236 4.39 15.55 0.35
C GLN A 236 5.82 16.05 0.65
N GLU A 237 6.05 17.37 0.60
CA GLU A 237 7.36 17.98 0.90
C GLU A 237 7.71 17.82 2.37
N GLU A 238 6.76 18.03 3.30
CA GLU A 238 6.95 17.79 4.73
C GLU A 238 7.31 16.33 5.01
N ILE A 239 6.60 15.38 4.40
CA ILE A 239 6.88 13.94 4.55
C ILE A 239 8.29 13.63 4.04
N SER A 240 8.62 14.08 2.83
CA SER A 240 9.92 13.81 2.20
C SER A 240 11.08 14.44 2.98
N GLY A 241 10.90 15.65 3.51
CA GLY A 241 11.90 16.33 4.32
C GLY A 241 12.16 15.66 5.67
N ALA A 242 11.12 15.11 6.30
CA ALA A 242 11.24 14.45 7.60
C ALA A 242 11.87 13.05 7.51
N LEU A 243 11.62 12.32 6.41
CA LEU A 243 12.15 10.95 6.19
C LEU A 243 13.52 10.93 5.51
N ALA A 244 14.04 12.08 5.05
CA ALA A 244 15.39 12.21 4.48
C ALA A 244 16.49 12.45 5.52
N ASN A 245 16.13 12.73 6.78
CA ASN A 245 17.03 12.97 7.92
C ASN A 245 17.08 11.72 8.82
#